data_12b01de2b303d9f88b3867ae9d4fb591
#
_entry.id   12b01de2b303d9f88b3867ae9d4fb591
#
_cell.length_a   1.000
_cell.length_b   1.000
_cell.length_c   1.000
_cell.angle_alpha   90.00
_cell.angle_beta   90.00
_cell.angle_gamma   90.00
#
_symmetry.space_group_name_H-M   'P 1'
#
loop_
_entity.id
_entity.type
_entity.pdbx_description
1 polymer ?
#
loop_
_entity_poly.entity_id
_entity_poly.type
_entity_poly.pdbx_seq_one_letter_code
_entity_poly.pdbx_strand_id
1 'polypeptide(L)'
;MADTPQAPVGFLGKFTVLKGAAQELWLVFAVKLLVIAAYAVTNSTLVLWLSSDLGYSDEKSLALVAGWSMVMTVATVLVGSFTDAVGLRRTFFLGVGICIVARAVMAFTSLKWLALVGGLVPLAVGEALSAPVLVAAIRRYSNTKQRSISFSIFYVMMNFGFLIAAFIFDFVRQHLGEHGHLALPLLGIKITTYQTLFLASLIIEILLLPLLWFLREGVEVTDEGLKITPRPARHQQENLWNSMWLTMRDTLRETVRLFAGLLRQNGFHRLLAFLMLIAFLKLIFMQMYYVYPKFGIRELGDGAPIGRLWAINSIIIIILVPFVGALTQRFSAYKMVTLGAVISAASVFIMALPTAWFEPLATGFVGRWLGHGYLGLHGEVHPYYVMIALFVALLSVGEAFYSPRVYEYAAAIAPKGQEASYGALSYVPFLLAKLLIGTFSGMLLARYCPEHGVRHSGILWLAVALTATVAPVGLIVLRGYIRVHEAGRED
;
A
#
# COMPACT_ATOMS: atom_id res chain seq x y z
N MET A 1 -12.44 -13.00 -46.17
CA MET A 1 -12.77 -13.99 -45.12
C MET A 1 -13.31 -13.20 -43.96
N ALA A 2 -14.61 -13.32 -43.69
CA ALA A 2 -15.28 -12.59 -42.64
C ALA A 2 -14.84 -13.15 -41.27
N ASP A 3 -14.36 -12.26 -40.39
CA ASP A 3 -14.08 -12.58 -38.99
C ASP A 3 -15.38 -13.07 -38.32
N THR A 4 -15.45 -14.34 -38.03
CA THR A 4 -16.48 -14.92 -37.17
C THR A 4 -16.33 -14.29 -35.77
N PRO A 5 -17.37 -13.70 -35.18
CA PRO A 5 -17.31 -13.17 -33.83
C PRO A 5 -17.03 -14.32 -32.86
N GLN A 6 -15.84 -14.29 -32.26
CA GLN A 6 -15.49 -15.25 -31.22
C GLN A 6 -16.50 -15.09 -30.07
N ALA A 7 -17.11 -16.20 -29.67
CA ALA A 7 -18.03 -16.27 -28.52
C ALA A 7 -17.37 -15.62 -27.29
N PRO A 8 -18.13 -14.91 -26.43
CA PRO A 8 -17.57 -14.24 -25.24
C PRO A 8 -16.90 -15.29 -24.34
N VAL A 9 -15.58 -15.20 -24.27
CA VAL A 9 -14.76 -16.08 -23.42
C VAL A 9 -15.20 -15.86 -21.99
N GLY A 10 -15.74 -16.87 -21.34
CA GLY A 10 -16.19 -16.80 -19.94
C GLY A 10 -15.05 -16.30 -19.03
N PHE A 11 -15.39 -15.76 -17.87
CA PHE A 11 -14.43 -15.13 -16.94
C PHE A 11 -13.16 -15.97 -16.70
N LEU A 12 -13.30 -17.27 -16.45
CA LEU A 12 -12.18 -18.20 -16.27
C LEU A 12 -11.38 -18.42 -17.57
N GLY A 13 -12.02 -18.36 -18.72
CA GLY A 13 -11.35 -18.47 -20.01
C GLY A 13 -10.37 -17.33 -20.29
N LYS A 14 -10.54 -16.15 -19.68
CA LYS A 14 -9.59 -15.04 -19.80
C LYS A 14 -8.22 -15.38 -19.20
N PHE A 15 -8.15 -16.24 -18.19
CA PHE A 15 -6.89 -16.66 -17.56
C PHE A 15 -6.09 -17.66 -18.40
N THR A 16 -6.71 -18.30 -19.40
CA THR A 16 -6.00 -19.20 -20.32
C THR A 16 -4.93 -18.48 -21.14
N VAL A 17 -5.02 -17.16 -21.27
CA VAL A 17 -4.00 -16.32 -21.95
C VAL A 17 -2.64 -16.40 -21.25
N LEU A 18 -2.60 -16.76 -19.96
CA LEU A 18 -1.34 -16.98 -19.23
C LEU A 18 -0.75 -18.37 -19.42
N LYS A 19 -1.44 -19.26 -20.14
CA LYS A 19 -0.90 -20.57 -20.50
C LYS A 19 0.31 -20.37 -21.43
N GLY A 20 1.49 -20.79 -20.96
CA GLY A 20 2.75 -20.53 -21.66
C GLY A 20 3.41 -19.19 -21.35
N ALA A 21 2.94 -18.46 -20.33
CA ALA A 21 3.63 -17.26 -19.83
C ALA A 21 5.04 -17.59 -19.33
N ALA A 22 5.96 -16.64 -19.47
CA ALA A 22 7.34 -16.78 -19.04
C ALA A 22 7.44 -17.09 -17.54
N GLN A 23 8.41 -17.90 -17.14
CA GLN A 23 8.66 -18.25 -15.74
C GLN A 23 8.89 -17.00 -14.90
N GLU A 24 9.54 -15.99 -15.44
CA GLU A 24 9.81 -14.70 -14.79
C GLU A 24 8.52 -14.00 -14.34
N LEU A 25 7.44 -14.13 -15.09
CA LEU A 25 6.15 -13.54 -14.71
C LEU A 25 5.60 -14.17 -13.42
N TRP A 26 5.68 -15.50 -13.31
CA TRP A 26 5.24 -16.22 -12.11
C TRP A 26 6.12 -15.93 -10.89
N LEU A 27 7.44 -15.82 -11.11
CA LEU A 27 8.37 -15.39 -10.06
C LEU A 27 8.04 -13.99 -9.56
N VAL A 28 7.70 -13.05 -10.46
CA VAL A 28 7.31 -11.69 -10.06
C VAL A 28 6.01 -11.68 -9.25
N PHE A 29 5.06 -12.55 -9.54
CA PHE A 29 3.85 -12.69 -8.70
C PHE A 29 4.19 -13.19 -7.29
N ALA A 30 5.06 -14.19 -7.17
CA ALA A 30 5.51 -14.68 -5.86
C ALA A 30 6.32 -13.63 -5.11
N VAL A 31 7.23 -12.92 -5.79
CA VAL A 31 8.00 -11.80 -5.23
C VAL A 31 7.05 -10.71 -4.73
N LYS A 32 6.02 -10.34 -5.51
CA LYS A 32 5.03 -9.33 -5.11
C LYS A 32 4.32 -9.71 -3.81
N LEU A 33 3.89 -10.95 -3.70
CA LEU A 33 3.22 -11.45 -2.50
C LEU A 33 4.13 -11.31 -1.26
N LEU A 34 5.38 -11.79 -1.33
CA LEU A 34 6.30 -11.77 -0.20
C LEU A 34 6.77 -10.34 0.15
N VAL A 35 7.09 -9.51 -0.85
CA VAL A 35 7.45 -8.09 -0.63
C VAL A 35 6.34 -7.37 0.13
N ILE A 36 5.08 -7.55 -0.29
CA ILE A 36 3.96 -6.90 0.39
C ILE A 36 3.72 -7.49 1.78
N ALA A 37 3.89 -8.79 1.96
CA ALA A 37 3.76 -9.41 3.28
C ALA A 37 4.82 -8.84 4.25
N ALA A 38 6.09 -8.77 3.86
CA ALA A 38 7.16 -8.19 4.66
C ALA A 38 6.91 -6.70 4.96
N TYR A 39 6.55 -5.92 3.94
CA TYR A 39 6.21 -4.51 4.07
C TYR A 39 5.05 -4.28 5.05
N ALA A 40 3.95 -5.04 4.92
CA ALA A 40 2.75 -4.84 5.70
C ALA A 40 2.94 -5.21 7.17
N VAL A 41 3.64 -6.32 7.48
CA VAL A 41 4.04 -6.65 8.87
C VAL A 41 4.84 -5.51 9.47
N THR A 42 5.86 -5.03 8.76
CA THR A 42 6.69 -3.91 9.22
C THR A 42 5.87 -2.66 9.45
N ASN A 43 5.07 -2.23 8.46
CA ASN A 43 4.32 -0.97 8.52
C ASN A 43 3.28 -0.95 9.63
N SER A 44 2.59 -2.06 9.88
CA SER A 44 1.65 -2.20 11.01
C SER A 44 2.33 -2.17 12.37
N THR A 45 3.61 -2.51 12.44
CA THR A 45 4.40 -2.61 13.68
C THR A 45 5.06 -1.28 14.04
N LEU A 46 5.41 -0.43 13.06
CA LEU A 46 6.27 0.74 13.25
C LEU A 46 5.83 1.66 14.38
N VAL A 47 4.57 2.06 14.41
CA VAL A 47 4.07 3.01 15.43
C VAL A 47 4.12 2.39 16.83
N LEU A 48 3.74 1.13 16.94
CA LEU A 48 3.75 0.38 18.21
C LEU A 48 5.18 0.22 18.74
N TRP A 49 6.10 -0.21 17.88
CA TRP A 49 7.51 -0.36 18.22
C TRP A 49 8.18 0.96 18.66
N LEU A 50 7.96 2.04 17.90
CA LEU A 50 8.51 3.35 18.25
C LEU A 50 8.04 3.83 19.61
N SER A 51 6.77 3.57 19.94
CA SER A 51 6.22 4.03 21.23
C SER A 51 6.51 3.08 22.38
N SER A 52 6.28 1.77 22.21
CA SER A 52 6.40 0.81 23.30
C SER A 52 7.84 0.39 23.57
N ASP A 53 8.62 0.07 22.51
CA ASP A 53 9.98 -0.42 22.66
C ASP A 53 11.01 0.71 22.76
N LEU A 54 10.86 1.77 21.95
CA LEU A 54 11.78 2.91 21.95
C LEU A 54 11.33 4.07 22.82
N GLY A 55 10.14 4.03 23.42
CA GLY A 55 9.64 5.03 24.36
C GLY A 55 9.46 6.44 23.76
N TYR A 56 9.08 6.55 22.50
CA TYR A 56 8.66 7.80 21.91
C TYR A 56 7.20 8.09 22.24
N SER A 57 6.84 9.37 22.40
CA SER A 57 5.43 9.76 22.50
C SER A 57 4.66 9.42 21.22
N ASP A 58 3.32 9.35 21.30
CA ASP A 58 2.46 9.11 20.14
C ASP A 58 2.73 10.09 19.01
N GLU A 59 2.81 11.39 19.33
CA GLU A 59 3.10 12.43 18.35
C GLU A 59 4.43 12.22 17.63
N LYS A 60 5.49 11.92 18.39
CA LYS A 60 6.82 11.67 17.82
C LYS A 60 6.86 10.39 17.02
N SER A 61 6.21 9.32 17.49
CA SER A 61 6.14 8.04 16.77
C SER A 61 5.47 8.21 15.42
N LEU A 62 4.31 8.89 15.38
CA LEU A 62 3.60 9.12 14.14
C LEU A 62 4.33 10.10 13.22
N ALA A 63 4.99 11.12 13.74
CA ALA A 63 5.83 12.03 12.97
C ALA A 63 7.03 11.29 12.33
N LEU A 64 7.69 10.37 13.05
CA LEU A 64 8.78 9.55 12.53
C LEU A 64 8.30 8.60 11.42
N VAL A 65 7.14 7.95 11.59
CA VAL A 65 6.55 7.08 10.54
C VAL A 65 6.14 7.90 9.32
N ALA A 66 5.60 9.11 9.50
CA ALA A 66 5.31 10.01 8.39
C ALA A 66 6.59 10.44 7.65
N GLY A 67 7.65 10.78 8.38
CA GLY A 67 8.97 11.11 7.82
C GLY A 67 9.56 9.92 7.05
N TRP A 68 9.51 8.72 7.61
CA TRP A 68 9.91 7.48 6.93
C TRP A 68 9.13 7.28 5.62
N SER A 69 7.81 7.40 5.67
CA SER A 69 6.95 7.24 4.49
C SER A 69 7.21 8.32 3.43
N MET A 70 7.62 9.52 3.84
CA MET A 70 8.04 10.59 2.94
C MET A 70 9.36 10.26 2.25
N VAL A 71 10.38 9.84 2.99
CA VAL A 71 11.68 9.41 2.43
C VAL A 71 11.47 8.30 1.41
N MET A 72 10.65 7.31 1.76
CA MET A 72 10.28 6.22 0.85
C MET A 72 9.61 6.74 -0.43
N THR A 73 8.70 7.71 -0.33
CA THR A 73 8.00 8.27 -1.51
C THR A 73 8.95 9.04 -2.42
N VAL A 74 9.84 9.86 -1.85
CA VAL A 74 10.86 10.60 -2.61
C VAL A 74 11.82 9.62 -3.32
N ALA A 75 12.30 8.62 -2.59
CA ALA A 75 13.14 7.58 -3.17
C ALA A 75 12.44 6.83 -4.31
N THR A 76 11.14 6.50 -4.16
CA THR A 76 10.34 5.81 -5.19
C THR A 76 10.29 6.58 -6.51
N VAL A 77 10.22 7.91 -6.47
CA VAL A 77 10.24 8.75 -7.69
C VAL A 77 11.55 8.61 -8.46
N LEU A 78 12.66 8.40 -7.75
CA LEU A 78 14.00 8.28 -8.35
C LEU A 78 14.31 6.87 -8.87
N VAL A 79 13.60 5.86 -8.37
CA VAL A 79 13.91 4.44 -8.65
C VAL A 79 13.65 4.04 -10.11
N GLY A 80 12.70 4.66 -10.80
CA GLY A 80 12.42 4.32 -12.20
C GLY A 80 13.66 4.44 -13.09
N SER A 81 14.28 5.61 -13.10
CA SER A 81 15.48 5.86 -13.90
C SER A 81 16.71 5.11 -13.37
N PHE A 82 16.80 4.90 -12.06
CA PHE A 82 17.84 4.06 -11.46
C PHE A 82 17.75 2.61 -11.97
N THR A 83 16.55 2.06 -12.04
CA THR A 83 16.30 0.69 -12.55
C THR A 83 16.65 0.57 -14.03
N ASP A 84 16.38 1.62 -14.82
CA ASP A 84 16.73 1.64 -16.23
C ASP A 84 18.25 1.68 -16.46
N ALA A 85 19.01 2.28 -15.53
CA ALA A 85 20.45 2.39 -15.62
C ALA A 85 21.21 1.14 -15.09
N VAL A 86 20.75 0.59 -13.96
CA VAL A 86 21.45 -0.52 -13.25
C VAL A 86 20.91 -1.90 -13.69
N GLY A 87 19.68 -1.94 -14.16
CA GLY A 87 18.97 -3.16 -14.51
C GLY A 87 18.04 -3.66 -13.40
N LEU A 88 16.95 -4.29 -13.81
CA LEU A 88 15.84 -4.69 -12.95
C LEU A 88 16.28 -5.66 -11.84
N ARG A 89 16.99 -6.73 -12.19
CA ARG A 89 17.43 -7.76 -11.23
C ARG A 89 18.38 -7.19 -10.17
N ARG A 90 19.36 -6.39 -10.58
CA ARG A 90 20.34 -5.76 -9.66
C ARG A 90 19.65 -4.78 -8.70
N THR A 91 18.69 -4.00 -9.20
CA THR A 91 17.90 -3.09 -8.39
C THR A 91 17.09 -3.84 -7.33
N PHE A 92 16.49 -4.98 -7.68
CA PHE A 92 15.82 -5.84 -6.71
C PHE A 92 16.77 -6.37 -5.63
N PHE A 93 17.91 -6.95 -6.02
CA PHE A 93 18.87 -7.46 -5.04
C PHE A 93 19.39 -6.37 -4.10
N LEU A 94 19.62 -5.17 -4.61
CA LEU A 94 20.03 -4.03 -3.80
C LEU A 94 18.93 -3.64 -2.80
N GLY A 95 17.68 -3.51 -3.27
CA GLY A 95 16.53 -3.18 -2.42
C GLY A 95 16.31 -4.21 -1.32
N VAL A 96 16.25 -5.49 -1.67
CA VAL A 96 16.08 -6.61 -0.73
C VAL A 96 17.27 -6.68 0.25
N GLY A 97 18.51 -6.51 -0.22
CA GLY A 97 19.69 -6.49 0.64
C GLY A 97 19.65 -5.37 1.69
N ILE A 98 19.27 -4.16 1.28
CA ILE A 98 19.07 -3.03 2.19
C ILE A 98 17.95 -3.34 3.20
N CYS A 99 16.83 -3.89 2.74
CA CYS A 99 15.70 -4.26 3.60
C CYS A 99 16.08 -5.34 4.62
N ILE A 100 16.85 -6.36 4.22
CA ILE A 100 17.34 -7.42 5.13
C ILE A 100 18.19 -6.79 6.24
N VAL A 101 19.17 -5.96 5.90
CA VAL A 101 20.03 -5.31 6.90
C VAL A 101 19.23 -4.40 7.81
N ALA A 102 18.35 -3.57 7.26
CA ALA A 102 17.52 -2.65 8.02
C ALA A 102 16.60 -3.39 9.01
N ARG A 103 15.89 -4.45 8.55
CA ARG A 103 15.02 -5.25 9.42
C ARG A 103 15.81 -6.03 10.48
N ALA A 104 17.02 -6.51 10.14
CA ALA A 104 17.89 -7.14 11.12
C ALA A 104 18.28 -6.15 12.23
N VAL A 105 18.67 -4.93 11.87
CA VAL A 105 18.94 -3.87 12.85
C VAL A 105 17.71 -3.62 13.72
N MET A 106 16.52 -3.48 13.14
CA MET A 106 15.28 -3.21 13.90
C MET A 106 14.87 -4.38 14.79
N ALA A 107 15.11 -5.62 14.36
CA ALA A 107 14.78 -6.82 15.14
C ALA A 107 15.69 -7.03 16.35
N PHE A 108 16.96 -6.60 16.28
CA PHE A 108 17.96 -6.94 17.29
C PHE A 108 18.53 -5.74 18.05
N THR A 109 18.07 -4.51 17.81
CA THR A 109 18.56 -3.34 18.54
C THR A 109 17.45 -2.60 19.31
N SER A 110 17.81 -2.13 20.48
CA SER A 110 17.00 -1.19 21.27
C SER A 110 17.63 0.21 21.35
N LEU A 111 18.75 0.43 20.67
CA LEU A 111 19.43 1.72 20.62
C LEU A 111 18.71 2.66 19.65
N LYS A 112 18.08 3.72 20.18
CA LYS A 112 17.22 4.65 19.42
C LYS A 112 17.89 5.17 18.14
N TRP A 113 19.13 5.66 18.23
CA TRP A 113 19.84 6.23 17.08
C TRP A 113 20.14 5.18 16.00
N LEU A 114 20.53 3.96 16.42
CA LEU A 114 20.82 2.86 15.49
C LEU A 114 19.54 2.34 14.84
N ALA A 115 18.45 2.23 15.60
CA ALA A 115 17.14 1.86 15.12
C ALA A 115 16.62 2.83 14.04
N LEU A 116 16.83 4.14 14.21
CA LEU A 116 16.39 5.15 13.24
C LEU A 116 17.35 5.24 12.04
N VAL A 117 18.64 5.44 12.28
CA VAL A 117 19.61 5.70 11.21
C VAL A 117 20.04 4.42 10.48
N GLY A 118 20.22 3.32 11.21
CA GLY A 118 20.62 2.03 10.64
C GLY A 118 19.44 1.12 10.24
N GLY A 119 18.26 1.36 10.79
CA GLY A 119 17.03 0.61 10.52
C GLY A 119 16.05 1.39 9.66
N LEU A 120 15.35 2.35 10.25
CA LEU A 120 14.18 3.00 9.64
C LEU A 120 14.51 3.76 8.33
N VAL A 121 15.60 4.52 8.29
CA VAL A 121 15.99 5.30 7.10
C VAL A 121 16.43 4.39 5.94
N PRO A 122 17.34 3.40 6.12
CA PRO A 122 17.68 2.48 5.05
C PRO A 122 16.48 1.65 4.58
N LEU A 123 15.58 1.26 5.49
CA LEU A 123 14.36 0.56 5.13
C LEU A 123 13.50 1.36 4.16
N ALA A 124 13.35 2.68 4.35
CA ALA A 124 12.61 3.54 3.43
C ALA A 124 13.18 3.48 2.00
N VAL A 125 14.51 3.47 1.88
CA VAL A 125 15.19 3.39 0.59
C VAL A 125 15.05 1.99 -0.03
N GLY A 126 15.25 0.93 0.76
CA GLY A 126 15.11 -0.45 0.31
C GLY A 126 13.70 -0.76 -0.21
N GLU A 127 12.67 -0.36 0.54
CA GLU A 127 11.27 -0.53 0.14
C GLU A 127 10.93 0.27 -1.14
N ALA A 128 11.49 1.47 -1.27
CA ALA A 128 11.29 2.28 -2.47
C ALA A 128 11.82 1.60 -3.74
N LEU A 129 12.92 0.84 -3.62
CA LEU A 129 13.51 0.10 -4.73
C LEU A 129 12.65 -1.07 -5.22
N SER A 130 11.66 -1.51 -4.47
CA SER A 130 10.85 -2.69 -4.81
C SER A 130 9.62 -2.36 -5.67
N ALA A 131 8.83 -1.36 -5.31
CA ALA A 131 7.51 -1.14 -5.91
C ALA A 131 7.54 -0.77 -7.42
N PRO A 132 8.32 0.23 -7.89
CA PRO A 132 8.37 0.56 -9.31
C PRO A 132 9.02 -0.55 -10.16
N VAL A 133 9.99 -1.26 -9.58
CA VAL A 133 10.69 -2.35 -10.25
C VAL A 133 9.76 -3.52 -10.53
N LEU A 134 8.85 -3.83 -9.61
CA LEU A 134 7.81 -4.85 -9.79
C LEU A 134 6.84 -4.48 -10.91
N VAL A 135 6.43 -3.22 -11.01
CA VAL A 135 5.56 -2.74 -12.11
C VAL A 135 6.29 -2.84 -13.46
N ALA A 136 7.56 -2.45 -13.51
CA ALA A 136 8.39 -2.59 -14.71
C ALA A 136 8.60 -4.06 -15.10
N ALA A 137 8.75 -4.96 -14.11
CA ALA A 137 8.88 -6.39 -14.32
C ALA A 137 7.64 -7.00 -14.98
N ILE A 138 6.42 -6.67 -14.50
CA ILE A 138 5.17 -7.14 -15.13
C ILE A 138 5.11 -6.72 -16.59
N ARG A 139 5.44 -5.47 -16.90
CA ARG A 139 5.44 -4.98 -18.30
C ARG A 139 6.45 -5.72 -19.18
N ARG A 140 7.62 -6.03 -18.63
CA ARG A 140 8.72 -6.68 -19.35
C ARG A 140 8.48 -8.18 -19.59
N TYR A 141 7.83 -8.85 -18.64
CA TYR A 141 7.61 -10.30 -18.67
C TYR A 141 6.22 -10.71 -19.16
N SER A 142 5.41 -9.77 -19.66
CA SER A 142 4.10 -10.04 -20.26
C SER A 142 3.98 -9.39 -21.64
N ASN A 143 3.44 -10.15 -22.60
CA ASN A 143 3.06 -9.61 -23.90
C ASN A 143 1.78 -8.76 -23.80
N THR A 144 1.39 -8.11 -24.92
CA THR A 144 0.23 -7.21 -24.97
C THR A 144 -1.07 -7.89 -24.53
N LYS A 145 -1.29 -9.17 -24.93
CA LYS A 145 -2.49 -9.95 -24.59
C LYS A 145 -2.53 -10.33 -23.10
N GLN A 146 -1.37 -10.65 -22.51
CA GLN A 146 -1.23 -11.09 -21.12
C GLN A 146 -1.25 -9.93 -20.12
N ARG A 147 -0.87 -8.71 -20.55
CA ARG A 147 -0.57 -7.57 -19.67
C ARG A 147 -1.69 -7.20 -18.72
N SER A 148 -2.92 -7.07 -19.23
CA SER A 148 -4.07 -6.69 -18.41
C SER A 148 -4.35 -7.71 -17.28
N ILE A 149 -4.32 -9.00 -17.60
CA ILE A 149 -4.55 -10.08 -16.65
C ILE A 149 -3.39 -10.17 -15.67
N SER A 150 -2.15 -9.96 -16.13
CA SER A 150 -0.97 -9.95 -15.26
C SER A 150 -1.05 -8.85 -14.20
N PHE A 151 -1.50 -7.64 -14.55
CA PHE A 151 -1.75 -6.58 -13.56
C PHE A 151 -2.88 -6.92 -12.60
N SER A 152 -3.92 -7.60 -13.05
CA SER A 152 -5.02 -8.06 -12.18
C SER A 152 -4.51 -9.07 -11.15
N ILE A 153 -3.74 -10.09 -11.57
CA ILE A 153 -3.14 -11.07 -10.66
C ILE A 153 -2.14 -10.39 -9.71
N PHE A 154 -1.34 -9.45 -10.21
CA PHE A 154 -0.41 -8.67 -9.40
C PHE A 154 -1.13 -7.92 -8.27
N TYR A 155 -2.31 -7.36 -8.53
CA TYR A 155 -3.14 -6.71 -7.53
C TYR A 155 -3.72 -7.72 -6.51
N VAL A 156 -4.13 -8.89 -6.97
CA VAL A 156 -4.58 -9.99 -6.12
C VAL A 156 -3.45 -10.48 -5.22
N MET A 157 -2.23 -10.67 -5.76
CA MET A 157 -1.05 -11.07 -4.95
C MET A 157 -0.70 -10.02 -3.89
N MET A 158 -0.86 -8.74 -4.20
CA MET A 158 -0.70 -7.67 -3.22
C MET A 158 -1.66 -7.85 -2.03
N ASN A 159 -2.92 -8.11 -2.30
CA ASN A 159 -3.93 -8.29 -1.25
C ASN A 159 -3.72 -9.59 -0.46
N PHE A 160 -3.26 -10.67 -1.09
CA PHE A 160 -2.82 -11.86 -0.36
C PHE A 160 -1.63 -11.58 0.56
N GLY A 161 -0.68 -10.74 0.13
CA GLY A 161 0.43 -10.30 1.00
C GLY A 161 -0.07 -9.54 2.23
N PHE A 162 -1.01 -8.61 2.07
CA PHE A 162 -1.65 -7.91 3.20
C PHE A 162 -2.40 -8.86 4.13
N LEU A 163 -3.11 -9.83 3.56
CA LEU A 163 -3.85 -10.84 4.32
C LEU A 163 -2.90 -11.67 5.20
N ILE A 164 -1.83 -12.22 4.63
CA ILE A 164 -0.82 -12.99 5.35
C ILE A 164 -0.19 -12.15 6.46
N ALA A 165 0.18 -10.90 6.16
CA ALA A 165 0.77 -10.00 7.14
C ALA A 165 -0.16 -9.74 8.33
N ALA A 166 -1.45 -9.56 8.10
CA ALA A 166 -2.45 -9.34 9.14
C ALA A 166 -2.56 -10.53 10.11
N PHE A 167 -2.52 -11.76 9.57
CA PHE A 167 -2.52 -12.97 10.40
C PHE A 167 -1.21 -13.15 11.18
N ILE A 168 -0.06 -12.88 10.57
CA ILE A 168 1.24 -12.91 11.27
C ILE A 168 1.27 -11.88 12.41
N PHE A 169 0.79 -10.68 12.14
CA PHE A 169 0.74 -9.59 13.12
C PHE A 169 -0.10 -9.96 14.34
N ASP A 170 -1.32 -10.47 14.15
CA ASP A 170 -2.17 -10.89 15.25
C ASP A 170 -1.62 -12.15 15.96
N PHE A 171 -1.11 -13.12 15.19
CA PHE A 171 -0.55 -14.37 15.75
C PHE A 171 0.57 -14.08 16.75
N VAL A 172 1.55 -13.26 16.38
CA VAL A 172 2.68 -12.94 17.24
C VAL A 172 2.22 -12.19 18.50
N ARG A 173 1.33 -11.19 18.35
CA ARG A 173 0.80 -10.40 19.47
C ARG A 173 -0.06 -11.24 20.43
N GLN A 174 -0.87 -12.14 19.90
CA GLN A 174 -1.70 -13.02 20.74
C GLN A 174 -0.89 -14.04 21.53
N HIS A 175 0.22 -14.54 20.97
CA HIS A 175 1.04 -15.56 21.64
C HIS A 175 2.04 -14.97 22.63
N LEU A 176 2.59 -13.77 22.33
CA LEU A 176 3.60 -13.14 23.20
C LEU A 176 3.00 -12.06 24.11
N GLY A 177 1.80 -11.54 23.81
CA GLY A 177 1.27 -10.33 24.43
C GLY A 177 1.93 -9.06 23.89
N GLU A 178 1.38 -7.89 24.18
CA GLU A 178 1.93 -6.60 23.68
C GLU A 178 3.31 -6.27 24.25
N HIS A 179 3.57 -6.66 25.50
CA HIS A 179 4.81 -6.42 26.22
C HIS A 179 5.62 -7.69 26.47
N GLY A 180 5.35 -8.75 25.72
CA GLY A 180 6.04 -10.04 25.87
C GLY A 180 7.41 -10.06 25.20
N HIS A 181 8.09 -11.22 25.36
CA HIS A 181 9.43 -11.43 24.84
C HIS A 181 9.56 -12.83 24.25
N LEU A 182 10.21 -12.92 23.10
CA LEU A 182 10.64 -14.17 22.51
C LEU A 182 12.10 -14.44 22.91
N ALA A 183 12.34 -15.58 23.58
CA ALA A 183 13.70 -16.03 23.85
C ALA A 183 14.31 -16.69 22.61
N LEU A 184 15.52 -16.30 22.26
CA LEU A 184 16.32 -16.89 21.18
C LEU A 184 17.54 -17.59 21.82
N PRO A 185 17.40 -18.87 22.22
CA PRO A 185 18.44 -19.55 22.98
C PRO A 185 19.79 -19.63 22.25
N LEU A 186 19.75 -19.80 20.92
CA LEU A 186 20.97 -19.87 20.09
C LEU A 186 21.82 -18.59 20.13
N LEU A 187 21.19 -17.44 20.36
CA LEU A 187 21.85 -16.14 20.43
C LEU A 187 21.99 -15.61 21.87
N GLY A 188 21.40 -16.30 22.85
CA GLY A 188 21.41 -15.88 24.25
C GLY A 188 20.67 -14.57 24.52
N ILE A 189 19.76 -14.15 23.65
CA ILE A 189 19.03 -12.86 23.74
C ILE A 189 17.52 -13.07 23.85
N LYS A 190 16.85 -12.03 24.36
CA LYS A 190 15.39 -11.92 24.33
C LYS A 190 15.03 -10.70 23.51
N ILE A 191 14.08 -10.85 22.59
CA ILE A 191 13.54 -9.79 21.76
C ILE A 191 12.09 -9.55 22.11
N THR A 192 11.62 -8.31 21.96
CA THR A 192 10.24 -7.90 22.27
C THR A 192 9.25 -8.47 21.25
N THR A 193 7.96 -8.37 21.55
CA THR A 193 6.88 -8.74 20.60
C THR A 193 7.01 -7.99 19.28
N TYR A 194 7.30 -6.69 19.31
CA TYR A 194 7.44 -5.90 18.08
C TYR A 194 8.74 -6.18 17.33
N GLN A 195 9.83 -6.46 18.04
CA GLN A 195 11.07 -6.96 17.44
C GLN A 195 10.87 -8.35 16.79
N THR A 196 10.03 -9.20 17.38
CA THR A 196 9.66 -10.50 16.79
C THR A 196 8.89 -10.33 15.48
N LEU A 197 8.05 -9.31 15.34
CA LEU A 197 7.38 -8.98 14.08
C LEU A 197 8.39 -8.51 13.01
N PHE A 198 9.41 -7.72 13.38
CA PHE A 198 10.50 -7.41 12.44
C PHE A 198 11.34 -8.64 12.07
N LEU A 199 11.56 -9.56 13.00
CA LEU A 199 12.21 -10.84 12.70
C LEU A 199 11.36 -11.67 11.71
N ALA A 200 10.05 -11.74 11.89
CA ALA A 200 9.16 -12.42 10.95
C ALA A 200 9.23 -11.78 9.56
N SER A 201 9.20 -10.45 9.49
CA SER A 201 9.33 -9.72 8.23
C SER A 201 10.73 -9.90 7.61
N LEU A 202 11.79 -10.00 8.41
CA LEU A 202 13.14 -10.33 7.96
C LEU A 202 13.21 -11.72 7.32
N ILE A 203 12.59 -12.72 7.94
CA ILE A 203 12.53 -14.08 7.39
C ILE A 203 11.83 -14.08 6.03
N ILE A 204 10.69 -13.37 5.92
CA ILE A 204 9.97 -13.24 4.64
C ILE A 204 10.86 -12.56 3.59
N GLU A 205 11.62 -11.54 3.97
CA GLU A 205 12.53 -10.84 3.06
C GLU A 205 13.68 -11.73 2.58
N ILE A 206 14.24 -12.59 3.47
CA ILE A 206 15.27 -13.56 3.09
C ILE A 206 14.74 -14.57 2.08
N LEU A 207 13.44 -14.99 2.21
CA LEU A 207 12.81 -15.90 1.26
C LEU A 207 12.68 -15.30 -0.16
N LEU A 208 12.86 -14.00 -0.34
CA LEU A 208 12.93 -13.38 -1.66
C LEU A 208 14.22 -13.69 -2.41
N LEU A 209 15.33 -13.89 -1.71
CA LEU A 209 16.65 -14.09 -2.33
C LEU A 209 16.67 -15.26 -3.33
N PRO A 210 16.17 -16.48 -3.00
CA PRO A 210 16.11 -17.56 -3.97
C PRO A 210 15.19 -17.23 -5.16
N LEU A 211 14.05 -16.56 -4.97
CA LEU A 211 13.17 -16.17 -6.08
C LEU A 211 13.85 -15.20 -7.03
N LEU A 212 14.60 -14.22 -6.48
CA LEU A 212 15.36 -13.26 -7.28
C LEU A 212 16.55 -13.92 -7.98
N TRP A 213 17.14 -14.95 -7.38
CA TRP A 213 18.23 -15.71 -8.00
C TRP A 213 17.80 -16.38 -9.30
N PHE A 214 16.59 -16.96 -9.33
CA PHE A 214 16.02 -17.57 -10.52
C PHE A 214 15.52 -16.57 -11.57
N LEU A 215 15.45 -15.27 -11.26
CA LEU A 215 15.05 -14.24 -12.21
C LEU A 215 16.20 -13.97 -13.19
N ARG A 216 16.00 -14.30 -14.47
CA ARG A 216 17.03 -14.12 -15.50
C ARG A 216 17.19 -12.66 -15.90
N GLU A 217 18.44 -12.22 -16.15
CA GLU A 217 18.71 -10.86 -16.65
C GLU A 217 18.39 -10.75 -18.15
N GLY A 218 17.94 -9.57 -18.58
CA GLY A 218 17.74 -9.24 -20.00
C GLY A 218 16.52 -9.89 -20.66
N VAL A 219 15.74 -10.68 -19.95
CA VAL A 219 14.51 -11.29 -20.49
C VAL A 219 13.45 -10.20 -20.74
N GLU A 220 12.89 -10.22 -21.93
CA GLU A 220 11.77 -9.38 -22.35
C GLU A 220 10.81 -10.24 -23.19
N VAL A 221 9.52 -10.20 -22.85
CA VAL A 221 8.47 -10.92 -23.58
C VAL A 221 7.76 -9.94 -24.49
N THR A 222 7.86 -10.19 -25.80
CA THR A 222 7.18 -9.42 -26.84
C THR A 222 6.06 -10.25 -27.46
N ASP A 223 5.25 -9.66 -28.33
CA ASP A 223 4.21 -10.39 -29.07
C ASP A 223 4.80 -11.41 -30.06
N GLU A 224 6.09 -11.26 -30.43
CA GLU A 224 6.85 -12.17 -31.30
C GLU A 224 7.52 -13.32 -30.50
N GLY A 225 7.50 -13.27 -29.16
CA GLY A 225 8.10 -14.29 -28.30
C GLY A 225 9.07 -13.71 -27.27
N LEU A 226 9.85 -14.60 -26.65
CA LEU A 226 10.81 -14.26 -25.62
C LEU A 226 12.13 -13.78 -26.24
N LYS A 227 12.53 -12.55 -25.91
CA LYS A 227 13.82 -11.98 -26.32
C LYS A 227 14.73 -11.85 -25.10
N ILE A 228 15.99 -12.20 -25.24
CA ILE A 228 17.00 -11.99 -24.20
C ILE A 228 17.96 -10.91 -24.71
N THR A 229 17.76 -9.68 -24.23
CA THR A 229 18.60 -8.54 -24.63
C THR A 229 19.24 -7.97 -23.39
N PRO A 230 20.49 -8.32 -23.07
CA PRO A 230 21.22 -7.67 -21.98
C PRO A 230 21.33 -6.19 -22.30
N ARG A 231 20.71 -5.33 -21.49
CA ARG A 231 20.91 -3.88 -21.64
C ARG A 231 22.23 -3.50 -20.99
N PRO A 232 23.16 -2.88 -21.74
CA PRO A 232 24.36 -2.34 -21.13
C PRO A 232 23.98 -1.22 -20.16
N ALA A 233 24.60 -1.18 -18.97
CA ALA A 233 24.40 -0.09 -18.02
C ALA A 233 24.79 1.26 -18.68
N ARG A 234 24.07 2.34 -18.38
CA ARG A 234 24.18 3.66 -19.03
C ARG A 234 25.60 4.28 -18.90
N HIS A 235 26.40 3.86 -17.91
CA HIS A 235 27.75 4.33 -17.64
C HIS A 235 28.73 3.16 -17.41
N GLN A 236 28.89 2.28 -18.38
CA GLN A 236 29.71 1.05 -18.26
C GLN A 236 31.23 1.30 -18.04
N GLN A 237 31.75 2.48 -18.35
CA GLN A 237 33.18 2.80 -18.25
C GLN A 237 33.58 3.37 -16.88
N GLU A 238 32.65 3.61 -15.98
CA GLU A 238 32.87 4.20 -14.67
C GLU A 238 32.77 3.15 -13.55
N ASN A 239 33.44 3.41 -12.42
CA ASN A 239 33.25 2.61 -11.21
C ASN A 239 31.76 2.60 -10.79
N LEU A 240 31.28 1.49 -10.28
CA LEU A 240 29.86 1.29 -9.89
C LEU A 240 29.30 2.47 -9.08
N TRP A 241 30.10 3.04 -8.16
CA TRP A 241 29.71 4.16 -7.33
C TRP A 241 29.53 5.46 -8.11
N ASN A 242 30.47 5.78 -9.01
CA ASN A 242 30.40 6.96 -9.88
C ASN A 242 29.23 6.82 -10.88
N SER A 243 29.04 5.64 -11.44
CA SER A 243 27.93 5.34 -12.34
C SER A 243 26.56 5.54 -11.63
N MET A 244 26.42 5.07 -10.39
CA MET A 244 25.21 5.28 -9.59
C MET A 244 24.97 6.75 -9.27
N TRP A 245 26.01 7.49 -8.87
CA TRP A 245 25.92 8.92 -8.57
C TRP A 245 25.55 9.77 -9.79
N LEU A 246 26.21 9.53 -10.93
CA LEU A 246 25.92 10.22 -12.19
C LEU A 246 24.48 9.94 -12.65
N THR A 247 24.06 8.69 -12.60
CA THR A 247 22.69 8.29 -12.95
C THR A 247 21.67 8.98 -12.04
N MET A 248 21.90 9.02 -10.73
CA MET A 248 21.01 9.67 -9.79
C MET A 248 20.92 11.18 -10.03
N ARG A 249 22.05 11.82 -10.28
CA ARG A 249 22.12 13.25 -10.59
C ARG A 249 21.37 13.60 -11.89
N ASP A 250 21.58 12.79 -12.93
CA ASP A 250 20.94 13.01 -14.24
C ASP A 250 19.42 12.76 -14.15
N THR A 251 19.01 11.72 -13.43
CA THR A 251 17.60 11.45 -13.11
C THR A 251 16.94 12.63 -12.38
N LEU A 252 17.61 13.16 -11.36
CA LEU A 252 17.10 14.30 -10.59
C LEU A 252 16.90 15.52 -11.50
N ARG A 253 17.88 15.81 -12.37
CA ARG A 253 17.79 16.92 -13.33
C ARG A 253 16.67 16.71 -14.36
N GLU A 254 16.57 15.51 -14.91
CA GLU A 254 15.49 15.15 -15.85
C GLU A 254 14.12 15.28 -15.17
N THR A 255 13.97 14.76 -13.96
CA THR A 255 12.75 14.85 -13.17
C THR A 255 12.36 16.31 -12.91
N VAL A 256 13.29 17.16 -12.44
CA VAL A 256 13.03 18.57 -12.18
C VAL A 256 12.65 19.33 -13.47
N ARG A 257 13.32 19.06 -14.59
CA ARG A 257 12.98 19.67 -15.89
C ARG A 257 11.59 19.26 -16.37
N LEU A 258 11.23 17.98 -16.24
CA LEU A 258 9.91 17.48 -16.57
C LEU A 258 8.85 18.16 -15.70
N PHE A 259 9.07 18.26 -14.38
CA PHE A 259 8.19 18.98 -13.48
C PHE A 259 7.96 20.43 -13.89
N ALA A 260 9.05 21.17 -14.14
CA ALA A 260 8.96 22.56 -14.54
C ALA A 260 8.20 22.75 -15.87
N GLY A 261 8.34 21.81 -16.81
CA GLY A 261 7.61 21.80 -18.08
C GLY A 261 6.12 21.51 -17.90
N LEU A 262 5.79 20.57 -17.03
CA LEU A 262 4.41 20.14 -16.78
C LEU A 262 3.61 21.16 -15.98
N LEU A 263 4.25 21.88 -15.04
CA LEU A 263 3.62 22.99 -14.30
C LEU A 263 3.10 24.12 -15.19
N ARG A 264 3.53 24.21 -16.45
CA ARG A 264 3.02 25.19 -17.43
C ARG A 264 1.81 24.71 -18.23
N GLN A 265 1.40 23.45 -18.05
CA GLN A 265 0.29 22.85 -18.82
C GLN A 265 -1.02 22.88 -18.03
N ASN A 266 -2.09 23.40 -18.63
CA ASN A 266 -3.42 23.45 -18.00
C ASN A 266 -3.98 22.06 -17.66
N GLY A 267 -3.72 21.04 -18.48
CA GLY A 267 -4.10 19.66 -18.19
C GLY A 267 -3.45 19.11 -16.92
N PHE A 268 -2.22 19.54 -16.65
CA PHE A 268 -1.50 19.16 -15.44
C PHE A 268 -2.13 19.74 -14.16
N HIS A 269 -2.57 20.99 -14.17
CA HIS A 269 -3.25 21.60 -13.02
C HIS A 269 -4.58 20.89 -12.68
N ARG A 270 -5.33 20.46 -13.71
CA ARG A 270 -6.55 19.64 -13.51
C ARG A 270 -6.24 18.31 -12.87
N LEU A 271 -5.20 17.62 -13.35
CA LEU A 271 -4.72 16.36 -12.75
C LEU A 271 -4.25 16.59 -11.32
N LEU A 272 -3.48 17.65 -11.06
CA LEU A 272 -2.98 17.97 -9.72
C LEU A 272 -4.13 18.22 -8.75
N ALA A 273 -5.15 19.01 -9.14
CA ALA A 273 -6.35 19.23 -8.33
C ALA A 273 -7.08 17.90 -8.03
N PHE A 274 -7.27 17.05 -9.03
CA PHE A 274 -7.87 15.73 -8.87
C PHE A 274 -7.08 14.87 -7.88
N LEU A 275 -5.77 14.77 -8.06
CA LEU A 275 -4.90 13.94 -7.21
C LEU A 275 -4.78 14.48 -5.79
N MET A 276 -4.83 15.81 -5.60
CA MET A 276 -4.89 16.41 -4.26
C MET A 276 -6.16 15.98 -3.51
N LEU A 277 -7.31 15.95 -4.20
CA LEU A 277 -8.55 15.44 -3.61
C LEU A 277 -8.46 13.96 -3.30
N ILE A 278 -7.91 13.15 -4.22
CA ILE A 278 -7.70 11.71 -3.98
C ILE A 278 -6.71 11.47 -2.84
N ALA A 279 -5.73 12.35 -2.64
CA ALA A 279 -4.84 12.26 -1.48
C ALA A 279 -5.63 12.29 -0.16
N PHE A 280 -6.62 13.18 0.00
CA PHE A 280 -7.49 13.17 1.19
C PHE A 280 -8.22 11.85 1.39
N LEU A 281 -8.64 11.19 0.34
CA LEU A 281 -9.26 9.87 0.42
C LEU A 281 -8.26 8.79 0.85
N LYS A 282 -7.04 8.83 0.33
CA LYS A 282 -5.96 7.92 0.72
C LYS A 282 -5.52 8.08 2.18
N LEU A 283 -5.83 9.22 2.83
CA LEU A 283 -5.57 9.43 4.24
C LEU A 283 -6.28 8.39 5.13
N ILE A 284 -7.46 7.91 4.74
CA ILE A 284 -8.17 6.86 5.48
C ILE A 284 -7.28 5.62 5.64
N PHE A 285 -6.64 5.19 4.55
CA PHE A 285 -5.73 4.03 4.56
C PHE A 285 -4.47 4.28 5.39
N MET A 286 -3.98 5.51 5.42
CA MET A 286 -2.85 5.86 6.27
C MET A 286 -3.22 5.79 7.75
N GLN A 287 -4.44 6.20 8.12
CA GLN A 287 -4.91 6.06 9.50
C GLN A 287 -4.97 4.60 9.96
N MET A 288 -5.21 3.66 9.05
CA MET A 288 -5.19 2.22 9.37
C MET A 288 -3.80 1.69 9.73
N TYR A 289 -2.73 2.40 9.38
CA TYR A 289 -1.36 2.07 9.81
C TYR A 289 -0.85 2.96 10.95
N TYR A 290 -1.39 4.18 11.10
CA TYR A 290 -0.90 5.16 12.05
C TYR A 290 -1.70 5.17 13.34
N VAL A 291 -3.00 5.37 13.25
CA VAL A 291 -3.90 5.54 14.41
C VAL A 291 -4.52 4.21 14.85
N TYR A 292 -5.00 3.45 13.88
CA TYR A 292 -5.80 2.26 14.13
C TYR A 292 -5.13 1.19 15.01
N PRO A 293 -3.82 0.87 14.87
CA PRO A 293 -3.20 -0.12 15.74
C PRO A 293 -3.24 0.28 17.21
N LYS A 294 -2.93 1.54 17.52
CA LYS A 294 -3.01 2.04 18.90
C LYS A 294 -4.43 2.20 19.42
N PHE A 295 -5.32 2.74 18.59
CA PHE A 295 -6.75 2.80 18.89
C PHE A 295 -7.30 1.41 19.23
N GLY A 296 -7.01 0.42 18.39
CA GLY A 296 -7.50 -0.94 18.57
C GLY A 296 -7.03 -1.57 19.87
N ILE A 297 -5.74 -1.45 20.21
CA ILE A 297 -5.21 -1.97 21.48
C ILE A 297 -5.81 -1.23 22.67
N ARG A 298 -5.92 0.10 22.60
CA ARG A 298 -6.45 0.91 23.70
C ARG A 298 -7.92 0.67 23.99
N GLU A 299 -8.75 0.48 22.96
CA GLU A 299 -10.20 0.26 23.11
C GLU A 299 -10.59 -1.20 23.30
N LEU A 300 -9.90 -2.12 22.65
CA LEU A 300 -10.26 -3.54 22.63
C LEU A 300 -9.39 -4.41 23.54
N GLY A 301 -8.30 -3.83 24.06
CA GLY A 301 -7.36 -4.52 24.95
C GLY A 301 -6.22 -5.21 24.24
N ASP A 302 -5.29 -5.72 25.05
CA ASP A 302 -4.10 -6.43 24.59
C ASP A 302 -4.48 -7.72 23.85
N GLY A 303 -3.76 -8.02 22.77
CA GLY A 303 -4.00 -9.21 21.96
C GLY A 303 -5.26 -9.14 21.08
N ALA A 304 -5.99 -8.02 21.04
CA ALA A 304 -7.13 -7.84 20.15
C ALA A 304 -6.76 -8.13 18.69
N PRO A 305 -7.58 -8.90 17.94
CA PRO A 305 -7.28 -9.32 16.56
C PRO A 305 -7.51 -8.19 15.53
N ILE A 306 -6.84 -7.05 15.75
CA ILE A 306 -6.98 -5.84 14.92
C ILE A 306 -6.44 -6.04 13.50
N GLY A 307 -5.44 -6.90 13.33
CA GLY A 307 -4.93 -7.29 12.02
C GLY A 307 -5.99 -8.05 11.22
N ARG A 308 -6.62 -9.07 11.81
CA ARG A 308 -7.70 -9.82 11.17
C ARG A 308 -8.90 -8.95 10.81
N LEU A 309 -9.25 -7.96 11.65
CA LEU A 309 -10.28 -6.97 11.29
C LEU A 309 -9.89 -6.18 10.04
N TRP A 310 -8.64 -5.71 9.94
CA TRP A 310 -8.17 -5.02 8.74
C TRP A 310 -8.07 -5.95 7.52
N ALA A 311 -7.80 -7.25 7.71
CA ALA A 311 -7.75 -8.26 6.65
C ALA A 311 -9.08 -8.41 5.89
N ILE A 312 -10.22 -8.03 6.49
CA ILE A 312 -11.54 -7.98 5.83
C ILE A 312 -11.46 -7.13 4.55
N ASN A 313 -10.71 -6.02 4.56
CA ASN A 313 -10.48 -5.21 3.35
C ASN A 313 -9.86 -6.06 2.23
N SER A 314 -8.77 -6.76 2.49
CA SER A 314 -8.09 -7.58 1.48
C SER A 314 -9.00 -8.69 0.94
N ILE A 315 -9.75 -9.35 1.79
CA ILE A 315 -10.70 -10.41 1.40
C ILE A 315 -11.76 -9.84 0.45
N ILE A 316 -12.38 -8.73 0.83
CA ILE A 316 -13.43 -8.09 0.02
C ILE A 316 -12.86 -7.59 -1.31
N ILE A 317 -11.69 -6.96 -1.31
CA ILE A 317 -11.06 -6.43 -2.51
C ILE A 317 -10.70 -7.53 -3.51
N ILE A 318 -10.15 -8.65 -3.05
CA ILE A 318 -9.83 -9.81 -3.92
C ILE A 318 -11.07 -10.28 -4.68
N ILE A 319 -12.21 -10.31 -4.01
CA ILE A 319 -13.47 -10.77 -4.58
C ILE A 319 -14.12 -9.66 -5.43
N LEU A 320 -14.25 -8.46 -4.86
CA LEU A 320 -15.13 -7.41 -5.40
C LEU A 320 -14.54 -6.66 -6.59
N VAL A 321 -13.22 -6.40 -6.61
CA VAL A 321 -12.60 -5.60 -7.67
C VAL A 321 -12.81 -6.18 -9.07
N PRO A 322 -12.65 -7.49 -9.31
CA PRO A 322 -12.95 -8.06 -10.63
C PRO A 322 -14.39 -7.86 -11.08
N PHE A 323 -15.35 -8.00 -10.16
CA PHE A 323 -16.78 -7.82 -10.46
C PHE A 323 -17.13 -6.37 -10.74
N VAL A 324 -16.69 -5.45 -9.89
CA VAL A 324 -16.91 -4.00 -10.08
C VAL A 324 -16.26 -3.55 -11.38
N GLY A 325 -15.03 -3.98 -11.64
CA GLY A 325 -14.33 -3.67 -12.90
C GLY A 325 -15.12 -4.10 -14.14
N ALA A 326 -15.72 -5.29 -14.12
CA ALA A 326 -16.51 -5.81 -15.23
C ALA A 326 -17.85 -5.07 -15.40
N LEU A 327 -18.54 -4.78 -14.29
CA LEU A 327 -19.89 -4.18 -14.30
C LEU A 327 -19.87 -2.67 -14.61
N THR A 328 -18.77 -1.99 -14.31
CA THR A 328 -18.70 -0.52 -14.41
C THR A 328 -17.93 -0.01 -15.63
N GLN A 329 -17.60 -0.85 -16.60
CA GLN A 329 -16.82 -0.47 -17.79
C GLN A 329 -17.46 0.66 -18.62
N ARG A 330 -18.79 0.70 -18.67
CA ARG A 330 -19.56 1.71 -19.43
C ARG A 330 -19.54 3.11 -18.81
N PHE A 331 -19.27 3.21 -17.51
CA PHE A 331 -19.28 4.49 -16.81
C PHE A 331 -17.91 5.17 -16.86
N SER A 332 -17.92 6.51 -16.85
CA SER A 332 -16.69 7.30 -16.82
C SER A 332 -15.88 7.05 -15.54
N ALA A 333 -14.56 7.07 -15.64
CA ALA A 333 -13.66 6.87 -14.50
C ALA A 333 -13.91 7.94 -13.43
N TYR A 334 -14.17 9.18 -13.84
CA TYR A 334 -14.51 10.29 -12.93
C TYR A 334 -15.74 10.00 -12.07
N LYS A 335 -16.82 9.50 -12.69
CA LYS A 335 -18.06 9.15 -11.98
C LYS A 335 -17.84 8.04 -10.97
N MET A 336 -17.08 7.02 -11.34
CA MET A 336 -16.76 5.88 -10.46
C MET A 336 -15.87 6.30 -9.31
N VAL A 337 -14.87 7.16 -9.55
CA VAL A 337 -14.02 7.71 -8.50
C VAL A 337 -14.83 8.55 -7.51
N THR A 338 -15.74 9.40 -8.02
CA THR A 338 -16.59 10.22 -7.15
C THR A 338 -17.52 9.35 -6.28
N LEU A 339 -18.17 8.34 -6.87
CA LEU A 339 -19.02 7.40 -6.13
C LEU A 339 -18.24 6.65 -5.07
N GLY A 340 -17.09 6.08 -5.44
CA GLY A 340 -16.21 5.38 -4.51
C GLY A 340 -15.69 6.28 -3.39
N ALA A 341 -15.40 7.55 -3.68
CA ALA A 341 -14.99 8.54 -2.68
C ALA A 341 -16.11 8.85 -1.67
N VAL A 342 -17.36 9.00 -2.14
CA VAL A 342 -18.53 9.19 -1.26
C VAL A 342 -18.70 7.99 -0.31
N ILE A 343 -18.67 6.77 -0.85
CA ILE A 343 -18.85 5.54 -0.06
C ILE A 343 -17.73 5.41 0.97
N SER A 344 -16.46 5.61 0.56
CA SER A 344 -15.30 5.50 1.44
C SER A 344 -15.29 6.57 2.54
N ALA A 345 -15.64 7.81 2.22
CA ALA A 345 -15.72 8.87 3.24
C ALA A 345 -16.87 8.60 4.21
N ALA A 346 -18.03 8.17 3.71
CA ALA A 346 -19.18 7.83 4.53
C ALA A 346 -18.88 6.68 5.51
N SER A 347 -18.07 5.70 5.10
CA SER A 347 -17.73 4.54 5.93
C SER A 347 -17.05 4.93 7.24
N VAL A 348 -16.22 5.97 7.24
CA VAL A 348 -15.46 6.40 8.43
C VAL A 348 -16.38 6.96 9.52
N PHE A 349 -17.54 7.54 9.15
CA PHE A 349 -18.50 8.05 10.13
C PHE A 349 -19.06 6.95 11.03
N ILE A 350 -19.07 5.67 10.59
CA ILE A 350 -19.49 4.55 11.43
C ILE A 350 -18.68 4.51 12.73
N MET A 351 -17.38 4.80 12.63
CA MET A 351 -16.47 4.80 13.77
C MET A 351 -16.67 5.99 14.75
N ALA A 352 -17.37 7.02 14.30
CA ALA A 352 -17.70 8.20 15.12
C ALA A 352 -19.03 8.08 15.86
N LEU A 353 -19.85 7.06 15.53
CA LEU A 353 -21.15 6.84 16.14
C LEU A 353 -21.02 6.29 17.57
N PRO A 354 -22.04 6.46 18.41
CA PRO A 354 -22.07 5.87 19.76
C PRO A 354 -22.02 4.33 19.70
N THR A 355 -21.15 3.73 20.48
CA THR A 355 -21.01 2.26 20.55
C THR A 355 -22.29 1.55 20.96
N ALA A 356 -23.10 2.20 21.82
CA ALA A 356 -24.40 1.68 22.27
C ALA A 356 -25.37 1.35 21.12
N TRP A 357 -25.28 2.04 19.99
CA TRP A 357 -26.11 1.73 18.81
C TRP A 357 -25.77 0.38 18.17
N PHE A 358 -24.58 -0.12 18.41
CA PHE A 358 -24.08 -1.36 17.85
C PHE A 358 -24.12 -2.54 18.82
N GLU A 359 -24.50 -2.33 20.10
CA GLU A 359 -24.69 -3.40 21.09
C GLU A 359 -25.63 -4.51 20.63
N PRO A 360 -26.81 -4.20 20.05
CA PRO A 360 -27.72 -5.27 19.56
C PRO A 360 -27.10 -6.11 18.44
N LEU A 361 -26.24 -5.51 17.61
CA LEU A 361 -25.51 -6.23 16.56
C LEU A 361 -24.36 -7.05 17.16
N ALA A 362 -23.66 -6.53 18.17
CA ALA A 362 -22.54 -7.20 18.81
C ALA A 362 -22.98 -8.43 19.62
N THR A 363 -24.09 -8.34 20.34
CA THR A 363 -24.68 -9.45 21.10
C THR A 363 -25.49 -10.41 20.22
N GLY A 364 -25.93 -9.98 19.04
CA GLY A 364 -26.73 -10.72 18.08
C GLY A 364 -25.93 -11.73 17.24
N PHE A 365 -26.57 -12.20 16.16
CA PHE A 365 -25.99 -13.15 15.23
C PHE A 365 -24.71 -12.61 14.56
N VAL A 366 -24.71 -11.34 14.15
CA VAL A 366 -23.55 -10.70 13.47
C VAL A 366 -22.32 -10.69 14.37
N GLY A 367 -22.49 -10.28 15.63
CA GLY A 367 -21.37 -10.25 16.59
C GLY A 367 -20.83 -11.64 16.89
N ARG A 368 -21.70 -12.64 17.06
CA ARG A 368 -21.27 -14.04 17.28
C ARG A 368 -20.52 -14.60 16.07
N TRP A 369 -21.04 -14.42 14.87
CA TRP A 369 -20.39 -14.89 13.64
C TRP A 369 -19.03 -14.20 13.43
N LEU A 370 -18.98 -12.87 13.57
CA LEU A 370 -17.74 -12.10 13.43
C LEU A 370 -16.77 -12.40 14.58
N GLY A 371 -17.23 -12.25 15.82
CA GLY A 371 -16.39 -12.36 17.00
C GLY A 371 -15.88 -13.78 17.24
N HIS A 372 -16.80 -14.73 17.40
CA HIS A 372 -16.41 -16.11 17.71
C HIS A 372 -16.02 -16.90 16.45
N GLY A 373 -16.71 -16.70 15.33
CA GLY A 373 -16.46 -17.45 14.09
C GLY A 373 -15.18 -17.01 13.36
N TYR A 374 -15.06 -15.71 13.11
CA TYR A 374 -13.94 -15.19 12.31
C TYR A 374 -12.74 -14.73 13.15
N LEU A 375 -13.01 -13.94 14.20
CA LEU A 375 -11.95 -13.34 15.02
C LEU A 375 -11.39 -14.29 16.09
N GLY A 376 -12.15 -15.33 16.46
CA GLY A 376 -11.78 -16.31 17.50
C GLY A 376 -11.83 -15.71 18.92
N LEU A 377 -12.71 -14.75 19.17
CA LEU A 377 -12.91 -14.15 20.47
C LEU A 377 -13.60 -15.12 21.42
N HIS A 378 -13.29 -15.00 22.71
CA HIS A 378 -13.98 -15.70 23.79
C HIS A 378 -14.71 -14.68 24.68
N GLY A 379 -15.98 -14.95 25.02
CA GLY A 379 -16.80 -14.06 25.83
C GLY A 379 -17.61 -13.04 25.03
N GLU A 380 -17.95 -11.91 25.65
CA GLU A 380 -18.76 -10.87 25.01
C GLU A 380 -18.00 -10.12 23.92
N VAL A 381 -18.69 -9.87 22.81
CA VAL A 381 -18.12 -9.16 21.66
C VAL A 381 -18.33 -7.66 21.85
N HIS A 382 -17.24 -6.91 22.04
CA HIS A 382 -17.32 -5.47 22.18
C HIS A 382 -17.85 -4.81 20.89
N PRO A 383 -18.77 -3.82 20.95
CA PRO A 383 -19.39 -3.18 19.78
C PRO A 383 -18.40 -2.64 18.75
N TYR A 384 -17.22 -2.18 19.16
CA TYR A 384 -16.18 -1.73 18.21
C TYR A 384 -15.74 -2.79 17.22
N TYR A 385 -15.80 -4.09 17.53
CA TYR A 385 -15.49 -5.13 16.54
C TYR A 385 -16.45 -5.09 15.34
N VAL A 386 -17.73 -4.89 15.63
CA VAL A 386 -18.78 -4.78 14.61
C VAL A 386 -18.63 -3.46 13.84
N MET A 387 -18.41 -2.35 14.55
CA MET A 387 -18.21 -1.03 13.94
C MET A 387 -17.01 -1.03 12.98
N ILE A 388 -15.86 -1.57 13.39
CA ILE A 388 -14.66 -1.67 12.56
C ILE A 388 -14.93 -2.56 11.35
N ALA A 389 -15.56 -3.72 11.54
CA ALA A 389 -15.87 -4.63 10.43
C ALA A 389 -16.80 -3.97 9.39
N LEU A 390 -17.83 -3.26 9.83
CA LEU A 390 -18.75 -2.51 8.94
C LEU A 390 -18.03 -1.36 8.23
N PHE A 391 -17.23 -0.59 8.97
CA PHE A 391 -16.40 0.47 8.42
C PHE A 391 -15.49 -0.08 7.32
N VAL A 392 -14.71 -1.12 7.62
CA VAL A 392 -13.76 -1.73 6.68
C VAL A 392 -14.48 -2.34 5.48
N ALA A 393 -15.62 -3.01 5.69
CA ALA A 393 -16.40 -3.58 4.59
C ALA A 393 -16.90 -2.49 3.64
N LEU A 394 -17.50 -1.42 4.17
CA LEU A 394 -17.99 -0.31 3.34
C LEU A 394 -16.85 0.47 2.68
N LEU A 395 -15.72 0.67 3.39
CA LEU A 395 -14.51 1.24 2.81
C LEU A 395 -14.02 0.43 1.62
N SER A 396 -14.02 -0.91 1.73
CA SER A 396 -13.59 -1.81 0.66
C SER A 396 -14.49 -1.73 -0.57
N VAL A 397 -15.80 -1.58 -0.36
CA VAL A 397 -16.74 -1.33 -1.46
C VAL A 397 -16.37 -0.03 -2.17
N GLY A 398 -16.20 1.06 -1.44
CA GLY A 398 -15.77 2.34 -2.02
C GLY A 398 -14.43 2.23 -2.76
N GLU A 399 -13.45 1.53 -2.18
CA GLU A 399 -12.14 1.31 -2.78
C GLU A 399 -12.23 0.55 -4.11
N ALA A 400 -13.07 -0.47 -4.19
CA ALA A 400 -13.28 -1.23 -5.42
C ALA A 400 -13.78 -0.36 -6.59
N PHE A 401 -14.58 0.66 -6.29
CA PHE A 401 -15.05 1.62 -7.30
C PHE A 401 -13.96 2.61 -7.72
N TYR A 402 -13.21 3.20 -6.78
CA TYR A 402 -12.33 4.31 -7.13
C TYR A 402 -10.89 3.89 -7.46
N SER A 403 -10.33 2.89 -6.77
CA SER A 403 -8.89 2.65 -6.78
C SER A 403 -8.35 2.29 -8.18
N PRO A 404 -8.97 1.40 -8.97
CA PRO A 404 -8.52 1.14 -10.35
C PRO A 404 -8.74 2.36 -11.27
N ARG A 405 -9.80 3.12 -11.05
CA ARG A 405 -10.22 4.22 -11.90
C ARG A 405 -9.38 5.50 -11.77
N VAL A 406 -8.71 5.69 -10.61
CA VAL A 406 -7.78 6.82 -10.42
C VAL A 406 -6.64 6.78 -11.44
N TYR A 407 -6.05 5.61 -11.65
CA TYR A 407 -4.96 5.44 -12.63
C TYR A 407 -5.44 5.63 -14.06
N GLU A 408 -6.63 5.13 -14.35
CA GLU A 408 -7.27 5.28 -15.66
C GLU A 408 -7.57 6.75 -15.97
N TYR A 409 -8.10 7.49 -15.00
CA TYR A 409 -8.38 8.91 -15.14
C TYR A 409 -7.10 9.75 -15.30
N ALA A 410 -6.05 9.44 -14.55
CA ALA A 410 -4.75 10.08 -14.70
C ALA A 410 -4.17 9.89 -16.12
N ALA A 411 -4.34 8.71 -16.69
CA ALA A 411 -3.92 8.42 -18.06
C ALA A 411 -4.78 9.12 -19.11
N ALA A 412 -6.09 9.33 -18.85
CA ALA A 412 -7.01 10.01 -19.75
C ALA A 412 -6.73 11.54 -19.85
N ILE A 413 -6.23 12.15 -18.77
CA ILE A 413 -5.86 13.60 -18.77
C ILE A 413 -4.49 13.80 -19.43
N ALA A 414 -3.60 12.81 -19.42
CA ALA A 414 -2.25 12.95 -19.92
C ALA A 414 -2.23 13.18 -21.45
N PRO A 415 -1.47 14.16 -21.96
CA PRO A 415 -1.23 14.29 -23.38
C PRO A 415 -0.55 13.02 -23.94
N LYS A 416 -0.84 12.67 -25.19
CA LYS A 416 -0.23 11.52 -25.87
C LYS A 416 1.30 11.59 -25.78
N GLY A 417 1.92 10.54 -25.31
CA GLY A 417 3.37 10.43 -25.16
C GLY A 417 3.93 10.98 -23.83
N GLN A 418 3.11 11.52 -22.94
CA GLN A 418 3.50 12.02 -21.62
C GLN A 418 2.91 11.23 -20.46
N GLU A 419 2.27 10.08 -20.72
CA GLU A 419 1.54 9.29 -19.74
C GLU A 419 2.46 8.83 -18.58
N ALA A 420 3.72 8.50 -18.88
CA ALA A 420 4.70 8.10 -17.86
C ALA A 420 5.06 9.27 -16.92
N SER A 421 5.24 10.47 -17.47
CA SER A 421 5.55 11.68 -16.71
C SER A 421 4.39 12.10 -15.81
N TYR A 422 3.16 12.08 -16.32
CA TYR A 422 1.95 12.34 -15.55
C TYR A 422 1.74 11.30 -14.45
N GLY A 423 2.02 10.03 -14.74
CA GLY A 423 1.96 8.94 -13.76
C GLY A 423 2.98 9.12 -12.61
N ALA A 424 4.22 9.50 -12.93
CA ALA A 424 5.25 9.76 -11.90
C ALA A 424 4.86 10.94 -10.99
N LEU A 425 4.29 11.99 -11.58
CA LEU A 425 3.85 13.19 -10.85
C LEU A 425 2.62 12.96 -9.97
N SER A 426 1.85 11.92 -10.23
CA SER A 426 0.70 11.55 -9.41
C SER A 426 1.04 11.23 -7.96
N TYR A 427 2.31 10.96 -7.66
CA TYR A 427 2.77 10.71 -6.28
C TYR A 427 3.01 11.98 -5.45
N VAL A 428 3.15 13.16 -6.06
CA VAL A 428 3.47 14.41 -5.33
C VAL A 428 2.38 14.81 -4.33
N PRO A 429 1.08 14.79 -4.69
CA PRO A 429 0.02 15.10 -3.73
C PRO A 429 0.02 14.17 -2.51
N PHE A 430 0.34 12.89 -2.72
CA PHE A 430 0.44 11.93 -1.62
C PHE A 430 1.63 12.23 -0.69
N LEU A 431 2.73 12.78 -1.23
CA LEU A 431 3.86 13.21 -0.43
C LEU A 431 3.46 14.33 0.53
N LEU A 432 2.78 15.36 0.01
CA LEU A 432 2.31 16.50 0.81
C LEU A 432 1.27 16.06 1.86
N ALA A 433 0.36 15.18 1.48
CA ALA A 433 -0.63 14.64 2.41
C ALA A 433 0.01 13.88 3.58
N LYS A 434 1.04 13.10 3.32
CA LYS A 434 1.76 12.32 4.35
C LYS A 434 2.41 13.21 5.42
N LEU A 435 2.97 14.35 5.02
CA LEU A 435 3.56 15.32 5.95
C LEU A 435 2.55 15.86 6.97
N LEU A 436 1.38 16.27 6.48
CA LEU A 436 0.34 16.88 7.31
C LEU A 436 -0.27 15.85 8.27
N ILE A 437 -0.46 14.62 7.79
CA ILE A 437 -1.20 13.59 8.53
C ILE A 437 -0.43 13.03 9.70
N GLY A 438 0.86 12.78 9.59
CA GLY A 438 1.60 12.18 10.69
C GLY A 438 1.47 12.98 11.97
N THR A 439 1.74 14.28 11.91
CA THR A 439 1.63 15.18 13.06
C THR A 439 0.19 15.35 13.53
N PHE A 440 -0.75 15.56 12.59
CA PHE A 440 -2.16 15.76 12.94
C PHE A 440 -2.77 14.49 13.58
N SER A 441 -2.49 13.32 13.06
CA SER A 441 -2.95 12.05 13.61
C SER A 441 -2.38 11.77 15.00
N GLY A 442 -1.11 12.14 15.22
CA GLY A 442 -0.47 12.02 16.54
C GLY A 442 -1.14 12.88 17.59
N MET A 443 -1.41 14.14 17.27
CA MET A 443 -2.14 15.06 18.18
C MET A 443 -3.56 14.57 18.47
N LEU A 444 -4.28 14.09 17.45
CA LEU A 444 -5.63 13.54 17.63
C LEU A 444 -5.61 12.29 18.52
N LEU A 445 -4.68 11.39 18.31
CA LEU A 445 -4.55 10.17 19.08
C LEU A 445 -4.21 10.48 20.55
N ALA A 446 -3.20 11.33 20.80
CA ALA A 446 -2.79 11.73 22.12
C ALA A 446 -3.92 12.42 22.92
N ARG A 447 -4.73 13.25 22.23
CA ARG A 447 -5.80 14.01 22.88
C ARG A 447 -7.09 13.22 23.09
N TYR A 448 -7.52 12.43 22.10
CA TYR A 448 -8.86 11.82 22.10
C TYR A 448 -8.85 10.32 22.35
N CYS A 449 -7.71 9.66 22.25
CA CYS A 449 -7.55 8.25 22.59
C CYS A 449 -6.24 8.04 23.35
N PRO A 450 -6.05 8.70 24.53
CA PRO A 450 -4.84 8.56 25.35
C PRO A 450 -4.68 7.12 25.86
N GLU A 451 -3.47 6.76 26.25
CA GLU A 451 -3.18 5.46 26.83
C GLU A 451 -3.87 5.29 28.20
N HIS A 452 -3.85 6.35 29.01
CA HIS A 452 -4.49 6.40 30.31
C HIS A 452 -5.52 7.53 30.39
N GLY A 453 -6.64 7.29 31.06
CA GLY A 453 -7.69 8.26 31.26
C GLY A 453 -8.91 8.09 30.39
N VAL A 454 -9.76 9.12 30.32
CA VAL A 454 -11.02 9.06 29.54
C VAL A 454 -10.72 9.20 28.06
N ARG A 455 -11.30 8.30 27.27
CA ARG A 455 -11.16 8.27 25.81
C ARG A 455 -12.41 8.81 25.14
N HIS A 456 -12.21 9.60 24.11
CA HIS A 456 -13.26 10.17 23.25
C HIS A 456 -13.00 9.75 21.80
N SER A 457 -12.83 8.44 21.57
CA SER A 457 -12.41 7.87 20.28
C SER A 457 -13.39 8.17 19.14
N GLY A 458 -14.68 8.38 19.44
CA GLY A 458 -15.65 8.87 18.46
C GLY A 458 -15.28 10.24 17.88
N ILE A 459 -14.73 11.17 18.69
CA ILE A 459 -14.28 12.48 18.20
C ILE A 459 -13.04 12.35 17.32
N LEU A 460 -12.10 11.47 17.69
CA LEU A 460 -10.94 11.15 16.85
C LEU A 460 -11.39 10.71 15.45
N TRP A 461 -12.28 9.70 15.38
CA TRP A 461 -12.76 9.18 14.12
C TRP A 461 -13.67 10.17 13.38
N LEU A 462 -14.41 11.04 14.07
CA LEU A 462 -15.14 12.14 13.45
C LEU A 462 -14.19 13.11 12.73
N ALA A 463 -13.08 13.48 13.36
CA ALA A 463 -12.08 14.33 12.71
C ALA A 463 -11.48 13.67 11.46
N VAL A 464 -11.19 12.38 11.52
CA VAL A 464 -10.75 11.60 10.34
C VAL A 464 -11.82 11.57 9.26
N ALA A 465 -13.09 11.34 9.61
CA ALA A 465 -14.22 11.33 8.67
C ALA A 465 -14.39 12.68 7.98
N LEU A 466 -14.34 13.79 8.73
CA LEU A 466 -14.44 15.14 8.19
C LEU A 466 -13.29 15.46 7.21
N THR A 467 -12.07 15.04 7.51
CA THR A 467 -10.96 15.20 6.56
C THR A 467 -11.16 14.35 5.30
N ALA A 468 -11.72 13.17 5.41
CA ALA A 468 -12.02 12.30 4.26
C ALA A 468 -13.11 12.87 3.36
N THR A 469 -14.09 13.64 3.90
CA THR A 469 -15.17 14.26 3.12
C THR A 469 -14.68 15.35 2.16
N VAL A 470 -13.48 15.90 2.37
CA VAL A 470 -12.87 16.87 1.45
C VAL A 470 -12.76 16.31 0.03
N ALA A 471 -12.48 15.01 -0.10
CA ALA A 471 -12.35 14.36 -1.40
C ALA A 471 -13.69 14.35 -2.19
N PRO A 472 -14.77 13.72 -1.73
CA PRO A 472 -16.02 13.69 -2.47
C PRO A 472 -16.64 15.08 -2.66
N VAL A 473 -16.59 15.94 -1.65
CA VAL A 473 -17.09 17.32 -1.76
C VAL A 473 -16.30 18.09 -2.83
N GLY A 474 -14.98 18.04 -2.79
CA GLY A 474 -14.13 18.68 -3.78
C GLY A 474 -14.35 18.14 -5.19
N LEU A 475 -14.51 16.82 -5.37
CA LEU A 475 -14.83 16.22 -6.67
C LEU A 475 -16.18 16.71 -7.20
N ILE A 476 -17.19 16.86 -6.35
CA ILE A 476 -18.51 17.34 -6.77
C ILE A 476 -18.46 18.84 -7.13
N VAL A 477 -17.87 19.67 -6.26
CA VAL A 477 -17.80 21.13 -6.42
C VAL A 477 -16.92 21.54 -7.60
N LEU A 478 -15.74 20.91 -7.73
CA LEU A 478 -14.78 21.20 -8.79
C LEU A 478 -15.03 20.40 -10.08
N ARG A 479 -16.19 19.74 -10.21
CA ARG A 479 -16.53 18.89 -11.36
C ARG A 479 -16.31 19.62 -12.69
N GLY A 480 -16.75 20.86 -12.81
CA GLY A 480 -16.62 21.65 -14.04
C GLY A 480 -15.18 21.95 -14.45
N TYR A 481 -14.27 22.01 -13.47
CA TYR A 481 -12.85 22.26 -13.72
C TYR A 481 -12.07 20.97 -13.98
N ILE A 482 -12.30 19.94 -13.16
CA ILE A 482 -11.49 18.71 -13.14
C ILE A 482 -11.94 17.75 -14.24
N ARG A 483 -13.25 17.58 -14.45
CA ARG A 483 -13.78 16.55 -15.35
C ARG A 483 -13.32 16.74 -16.79
N VAL A 484 -12.88 15.65 -17.41
CA VAL A 484 -12.54 15.57 -18.83
C VAL A 484 -13.51 14.58 -19.49
N HIS A 485 -13.95 14.88 -20.71
CA HIS A 485 -14.80 13.98 -21.49
C HIS A 485 -14.03 12.70 -21.85
N GLU A 486 -14.57 11.56 -21.46
CA GLU A 486 -14.01 10.23 -21.76
C GLU A 486 -14.76 9.64 -22.95
N ALA A 487 -14.11 9.59 -24.11
CA ALA A 487 -14.74 9.09 -25.33
C ALA A 487 -15.24 7.64 -25.17
N GLY A 488 -16.50 7.40 -25.55
CA GLY A 488 -17.13 6.07 -25.54
C GLY A 488 -17.63 5.61 -24.16
N ARG A 489 -17.75 6.52 -23.18
CA ARG A 489 -18.29 6.21 -21.84
C ARG A 489 -19.48 7.08 -21.47
N GLU A 490 -20.38 6.50 -20.66
CA GLU A 490 -21.51 7.19 -20.08
C GLU A 490 -21.06 8.11 -18.94
N ASP A 491 -21.44 9.38 -19.04
CA ASP A 491 -21.14 10.44 -18.07
C ASP A 491 -22.07 10.42 -16.84
#